data_adfc34b72cb27ded566998efa00458c1
#
_entry.id   adfc34b72cb27ded566998efa00458c1
#
_cell.length_a   1.000
_cell.length_b   1.000
_cell.length_c   1.000
_cell.angle_alpha   90.00
_cell.angle_beta   90.00
_cell.angle_gamma   90.00
#
_symmetry.space_group_name_H-M   'P 1'
#
loop_
_entity.id
_entity.type
_entity.pdbx_description
1 polymer ?
#
loop_
_entity_poly.entity_id
_entity_poly.type
_entity_poly.pdbx_seq_one_letter_code
_entity_poly.pdbx_strand_id
1 'polypeptide(L)'
;MQPPYSTQDLSTISSIKSPTLFYEWQNYRCAYDVYNPTTATEDSIPLLLIHPIGVGLSRIFWHRFCESWYKAGNTNPIYNPDLLGCGDCEMPAVACYPDDWAAQLQYFLESVVKKPAIVLVQGALLSVGLALAKMQQESGSNLIRGLVLAGPPASAVMNKHSTERQQRIVWNLLNSPLGNAFYRYARRAEFLRSFSVKQLFGDAAKVDSEWLDALQAGAANPDSRHAVFSFLAGFWRQDYSSTIQKFDRPVLVVMGEKASSISQEGKEEKPDERLAQYLTTFPNAEGLLMPGRNVLPYESTAEFVATVAEFVDKLKKN
;
A
#
# COMPACT_ATOMS: atom_id res chain seq x y z
N MET A 1 -8.80 2.96 33.87
CA MET A 1 -8.03 2.69 32.61
C MET A 1 -7.32 3.97 32.25
N GLN A 2 -6.01 4.02 32.34
CA GLN A 2 -5.22 5.14 31.84
C GLN A 2 -5.28 5.14 30.31
N PRO A 3 -5.29 6.31 29.63
CA PRO A 3 -5.18 6.38 28.18
C PRO A 3 -3.84 5.76 27.74
N PRO A 4 -3.78 5.03 26.63
CA PRO A 4 -2.61 4.24 26.25
C PRO A 4 -1.39 5.05 25.77
N TYR A 5 -1.44 6.38 25.79
CA TYR A 5 -0.34 7.22 25.28
C TYR A 5 -0.05 8.39 26.23
N SER A 6 1.22 8.61 26.54
CA SER A 6 1.68 9.80 27.26
C SER A 6 1.71 11.00 26.29
N THR A 7 1.42 12.20 26.79
CA THR A 7 1.49 13.44 26.00
C THR A 7 2.90 13.74 25.46
N GLN A 8 3.95 13.15 26.04
CA GLN A 8 5.34 13.24 25.56
C GLN A 8 5.56 12.51 24.23
N ASP A 9 4.90 11.34 24.02
CA ASP A 9 5.05 10.54 22.79
C ASP A 9 4.50 11.26 21.57
N LEU A 10 3.36 11.95 21.72
CA LEU A 10 2.73 12.71 20.63
C LEU A 10 3.56 13.93 20.21
N SER A 11 4.22 14.61 21.13
CA SER A 11 5.08 15.77 20.84
C SER A 11 6.32 15.36 20.04
N THR A 12 6.91 14.20 20.35
CA THR A 12 8.10 13.67 19.68
C THR A 12 7.78 13.28 18.23
N ILE A 13 6.63 12.63 17.98
CA ILE A 13 6.21 12.23 16.62
C ILE A 13 5.84 13.45 15.79
N SER A 14 5.14 14.42 16.38
CA SER A 14 4.79 15.69 15.72
C SER A 14 6.01 16.47 15.25
N SER A 15 7.16 16.32 15.93
CA SER A 15 8.43 16.94 15.53
C SER A 15 9.15 16.21 14.38
N ILE A 16 8.81 14.95 14.14
CA ILE A 16 9.43 14.11 13.09
C ILE A 16 8.65 14.19 11.77
N LYS A 17 7.31 14.28 11.84
CA LYS A 17 6.45 14.41 10.67
C LYS A 17 6.46 15.85 10.16
N SER A 18 6.86 16.05 8.91
CA SER A 18 6.66 17.31 8.22
C SER A 18 5.17 17.57 7.93
N PRO A 19 4.76 18.83 7.76
CA PRO A 19 3.48 19.12 7.12
C PRO A 19 3.37 18.40 5.78
N THR A 20 2.14 18.12 5.33
CA THR A 20 1.91 17.54 4.01
C THR A 20 2.56 18.39 2.94
N LEU A 21 3.44 17.79 2.17
CA LEU A 21 4.18 18.38 1.08
C LEU A 21 3.56 18.01 -0.26
N PHE A 22 3.91 18.78 -1.28
CA PHE A 22 3.40 18.56 -2.63
C PHE A 22 4.54 18.60 -3.65
N TYR A 23 4.38 17.81 -4.71
CA TYR A 23 5.21 17.85 -5.91
C TYR A 23 4.31 17.81 -7.14
N GLU A 24 4.85 18.16 -8.28
CA GLU A 24 4.15 18.12 -9.56
C GLU A 24 4.69 16.97 -10.40
N TRP A 25 3.78 16.15 -10.91
CA TRP A 25 4.07 15.07 -11.83
C TRP A 25 3.05 15.10 -12.98
N GLN A 26 3.54 15.24 -14.24
CA GLN A 26 2.70 15.35 -15.44
C GLN A 26 1.59 16.43 -15.32
N ASN A 27 1.92 17.58 -14.73
CA ASN A 27 1.03 18.69 -14.41
C ASN A 27 -0.07 18.35 -13.36
N TYR A 28 0.02 17.20 -12.67
CA TYR A 28 -0.83 16.89 -11.54
C TYR A 28 -0.12 17.23 -10.23
N ARG A 29 -0.84 17.88 -9.33
CA ARG A 29 -0.38 18.12 -7.97
C ARG A 29 -0.55 16.88 -7.14
N CYS A 30 0.56 16.33 -6.65
CA CYS A 30 0.63 15.09 -5.87
C CYS A 30 1.10 15.39 -4.46
N ALA A 31 0.46 14.75 -3.47
CA ALA A 31 0.74 14.96 -2.05
C ALA A 31 1.59 13.84 -1.46
N TYR A 32 2.38 14.16 -0.44
CA TYR A 32 3.08 13.17 0.37
C TYR A 32 3.37 13.70 1.78
N ASP A 33 3.52 12.78 2.72
CA ASP A 33 4.09 13.05 4.03
C ASP A 33 5.53 12.55 4.05
N VAL A 34 6.40 13.29 4.75
CA VAL A 34 7.76 12.83 5.06
C VAL A 34 7.98 12.82 6.56
N TYR A 35 8.59 11.76 7.05
CA TYR A 35 9.04 11.61 8.42
C TYR A 35 10.56 11.51 8.37
N ASN A 36 11.23 12.52 8.90
CA ASN A 36 12.69 12.60 8.85
C ASN A 36 13.22 12.91 10.26
N PRO A 37 13.57 11.88 11.05
CA PRO A 37 14.09 12.09 12.39
C PRO A 37 15.49 12.75 12.33
N THR A 38 15.80 13.59 13.29
CA THR A 38 17.13 14.24 13.43
C THR A 38 18.26 13.22 13.63
N THR A 39 17.92 12.01 14.04
CA THR A 39 18.85 10.88 14.20
C THR A 39 19.12 10.10 12.92
N ALA A 40 18.42 10.41 11.83
CA ALA A 40 18.69 9.80 10.53
C ALA A 40 20.10 10.20 10.07
N THR A 41 20.87 9.21 9.64
CA THR A 41 22.21 9.41 9.06
C THR A 41 22.14 9.35 7.52
N GLU A 42 23.20 9.76 6.85
CA GLU A 42 23.28 9.64 5.39
C GLU A 42 23.16 8.19 4.90
N ASP A 43 23.58 7.23 5.70
CA ASP A 43 23.50 5.79 5.42
C ASP A 43 22.13 5.18 5.74
N SER A 44 21.22 5.95 6.34
CA SER A 44 19.88 5.46 6.64
C SER A 44 19.12 5.16 5.36
N ILE A 45 18.64 3.90 5.21
CA ILE A 45 17.86 3.48 4.04
C ILE A 45 16.43 4.02 4.18
N PRO A 46 15.92 4.83 3.23
CA PRO A 46 14.56 5.32 3.26
C PRO A 46 13.53 4.20 3.09
N LEU A 47 12.33 4.39 3.68
CA LEU A 47 11.16 3.57 3.42
C LEU A 47 10.20 4.35 2.50
N LEU A 48 9.75 3.72 1.42
CA LEU A 48 8.68 4.23 0.54
C LEU A 48 7.43 3.40 0.77
N LEU A 49 6.32 4.04 1.13
CA LEU A 49 5.07 3.37 1.46
C LEU A 49 4.07 3.50 0.33
N ILE A 50 3.56 2.38 -0.19
CA ILE A 50 2.51 2.32 -1.20
C ILE A 50 1.23 1.88 -0.52
N HIS A 51 0.28 2.82 -0.39
CA HIS A 51 -1.00 2.57 0.28
C HIS A 51 -1.94 1.70 -0.57
N PRO A 52 -2.90 0.98 0.03
CA PRO A 52 -3.89 0.20 -0.71
C PRO A 52 -4.89 1.10 -1.46
N ILE A 53 -5.55 0.55 -2.49
CA ILE A 53 -6.68 1.20 -3.17
C ILE A 53 -8.00 0.65 -2.63
N GLY A 54 -8.92 1.56 -2.35
CA GLY A 54 -10.27 1.28 -1.88
C GLY A 54 -10.99 2.58 -1.55
N VAL A 55 -12.27 2.49 -1.20
CA VAL A 55 -13.06 3.67 -0.86
C VAL A 55 -12.48 4.36 0.37
N GLY A 56 -11.94 5.56 0.17
CA GLY A 56 -11.34 6.38 1.23
C GLY A 56 -9.92 5.99 1.64
N LEU A 57 -9.30 4.98 1.02
CA LEU A 57 -7.91 4.62 1.30
C LEU A 57 -6.94 5.60 0.62
N SER A 58 -5.91 6.00 1.36
CA SER A 58 -4.87 6.94 0.96
C SER A 58 -3.61 6.71 1.81
N ARG A 59 -2.62 7.58 1.71
CA ARG A 59 -1.43 7.54 2.56
C ARG A 59 -1.72 7.51 4.07
N ILE A 60 -2.89 8.01 4.51
CA ILE A 60 -3.31 7.97 5.92
C ILE A 60 -3.33 6.53 6.47
N PHE A 61 -3.56 5.53 5.63
CA PHE A 61 -3.46 4.12 5.98
C PHE A 61 -2.16 3.77 6.74
N TRP A 62 -1.04 4.40 6.38
CA TRP A 62 0.28 4.14 6.95
C TRP A 62 0.62 4.96 8.20
N HIS A 63 -0.21 5.92 8.62
CA HIS A 63 0.12 6.80 9.74
C HIS A 63 0.40 6.02 11.03
N ARG A 64 -0.44 5.04 11.37
CA ARG A 64 -0.25 4.19 12.56
C ARG A 64 1.07 3.40 12.51
N PHE A 65 1.43 2.89 11.33
CA PHE A 65 2.74 2.27 11.12
C PHE A 65 3.87 3.27 11.34
N CYS A 66 3.81 4.46 10.75
CA CYS A 66 4.83 5.49 10.90
C CYS A 66 5.04 5.89 12.36
N GLU A 67 3.95 6.09 13.10
CA GLU A 67 4.03 6.39 14.53
C GLU A 67 4.66 5.26 15.33
N SER A 68 4.21 4.04 15.09
CA SER A 68 4.73 2.86 15.78
C SER A 68 6.20 2.60 15.43
N TRP A 69 6.61 2.89 14.18
CA TRP A 69 7.99 2.78 13.71
C TRP A 69 8.95 3.60 14.58
N TYR A 70 8.62 4.87 14.79
CA TYR A 70 9.48 5.76 15.61
C TYR A 70 9.34 5.51 17.11
N LYS A 71 8.17 5.11 17.59
CA LYS A 71 7.99 4.68 19.00
C LYS A 71 8.85 3.46 19.33
N ALA A 72 9.10 2.58 18.38
CA ALA A 72 10.00 1.44 18.52
C ALA A 72 11.50 1.82 18.44
N GLY A 73 11.83 3.12 18.29
CA GLY A 73 13.21 3.61 18.26
C GLY A 73 13.90 3.54 16.88
N ASN A 74 13.18 3.19 15.83
CA ASN A 74 13.72 3.17 14.46
C ASN A 74 13.97 4.59 13.94
N THR A 75 14.96 4.75 13.06
CA THR A 75 15.44 6.07 12.58
C THR A 75 15.46 6.24 11.07
N ASN A 76 14.87 5.30 10.32
CA ASN A 76 14.81 5.40 8.86
C ASN A 76 13.89 6.55 8.43
N PRO A 77 14.28 7.39 7.47
CA PRO A 77 13.35 8.33 6.84
C PRO A 77 12.20 7.57 6.17
N ILE A 78 10.97 8.06 6.33
CA ILE A 78 9.78 7.47 5.69
C ILE A 78 9.18 8.48 4.74
N TYR A 79 8.94 8.05 3.51
CA TYR A 79 8.23 8.78 2.47
C TYR A 79 6.91 8.08 2.19
N ASN A 80 5.83 8.80 2.34
CA ASN A 80 4.47 8.28 2.30
C ASN A 80 3.63 9.09 1.31
N PRO A 81 3.75 8.84 -0.02
CA PRO A 81 3.00 9.54 -1.04
C PRO A 81 1.56 9.02 -1.16
N ASP A 82 0.66 9.91 -1.58
CA ASP A 82 -0.60 9.51 -2.20
C ASP A 82 -0.37 9.14 -3.66
N LEU A 83 -1.04 8.11 -4.11
CA LEU A 83 -1.14 7.78 -5.53
C LEU A 83 -2.12 8.74 -6.22
N LEU A 84 -1.88 9.07 -7.49
CA LEU A 84 -2.79 9.90 -8.28
C LEU A 84 -4.21 9.37 -8.21
N GLY A 85 -5.16 10.26 -7.95
CA GLY A 85 -6.56 9.91 -7.75
C GLY A 85 -6.94 9.54 -6.31
N CYS A 86 -5.99 9.61 -5.35
CA CYS A 86 -6.20 9.28 -3.94
C CYS A 86 -5.77 10.42 -3.01
N GLY A 87 -6.34 10.45 -1.80
CA GLY A 87 -5.94 11.36 -0.73
C GLY A 87 -6.01 12.83 -1.11
N ASP A 88 -4.86 13.52 -0.99
CA ASP A 88 -4.71 14.94 -1.35
C ASP A 88 -4.06 15.16 -2.72
N CYS A 89 -3.85 14.10 -3.51
CA CYS A 89 -3.50 14.23 -4.92
C CYS A 89 -4.67 14.72 -5.75
N GLU A 90 -4.38 15.30 -6.92
CA GLU A 90 -5.42 15.55 -7.92
C GLU A 90 -6.10 14.23 -8.33
N MET A 91 -7.39 14.36 -8.65
CA MET A 91 -8.27 13.22 -8.94
C MET A 91 -8.85 13.32 -10.36
N PRO A 92 -8.02 13.11 -11.39
CA PRO A 92 -8.50 13.21 -12.77
C PRO A 92 -9.50 12.10 -13.10
N ALA A 93 -10.45 12.40 -13.98
CA ALA A 93 -11.47 11.45 -14.44
C ALA A 93 -10.90 10.49 -15.50
N VAL A 94 -9.79 9.81 -15.17
CA VAL A 94 -9.09 8.88 -16.05
C VAL A 94 -8.96 7.50 -15.42
N ALA A 95 -8.76 6.48 -16.25
CA ALA A 95 -8.38 5.16 -15.79
C ALA A 95 -6.90 5.18 -15.37
N CYS A 96 -6.58 4.63 -14.20
CA CYS A 96 -5.22 4.48 -13.72
C CYS A 96 -4.80 3.01 -13.80
N TYR A 97 -3.66 2.75 -14.41
CA TYR A 97 -3.04 1.43 -14.48
C TYR A 97 -1.88 1.34 -13.48
N PRO A 98 -1.41 0.14 -13.14
CA PRO A 98 -0.21 0.00 -12.31
C PRO A 98 1.01 0.74 -12.87
N ASP A 99 1.17 0.76 -14.20
CA ASP A 99 2.26 1.47 -14.87
C ASP A 99 2.19 3.00 -14.68
N ASP A 100 0.99 3.60 -14.63
CA ASP A 100 0.82 5.04 -14.38
C ASP A 100 1.29 5.40 -12.96
N TRP A 101 0.82 4.62 -11.96
CA TRP A 101 1.25 4.82 -10.56
C TRP A 101 2.74 4.48 -10.36
N ALA A 102 3.25 3.47 -11.07
CA ALA A 102 4.67 3.15 -11.04
C ALA A 102 5.52 4.29 -11.63
N ALA A 103 5.08 4.91 -12.73
CA ALA A 103 5.76 6.06 -13.32
C ALA A 103 5.74 7.29 -12.38
N GLN A 104 4.62 7.51 -11.67
CA GLN A 104 4.53 8.53 -10.62
C GLN A 104 5.56 8.26 -9.50
N LEU A 105 5.63 7.02 -9.02
CA LEU A 105 6.56 6.63 -7.94
C LEU A 105 8.03 6.63 -8.39
N GLN A 106 8.30 6.26 -9.64
CA GLN A 106 9.65 6.35 -10.22
C GLN A 106 10.12 7.82 -10.20
N TYR A 107 9.29 8.74 -10.70
CA TYR A 107 9.57 10.17 -10.65
C TYR A 107 9.77 10.66 -9.20
N PHE A 108 8.92 10.20 -8.27
CA PHE A 108 9.02 10.54 -6.84
C PHE A 108 10.34 10.06 -6.23
N LEU A 109 10.75 8.82 -6.53
CA LEU A 109 12.04 8.29 -6.08
C LEU A 109 13.22 9.12 -6.63
N GLU A 110 13.17 9.51 -7.89
CA GLU A 110 14.24 10.25 -8.55
C GLU A 110 14.32 11.73 -8.11
N SER A 111 13.16 12.38 -7.94
CA SER A 111 13.12 13.84 -7.71
C SER A 111 13.00 14.22 -6.23
N VAL A 112 12.35 13.40 -5.40
CA VAL A 112 12.09 13.69 -3.99
C VAL A 112 12.96 12.87 -3.05
N VAL A 113 12.91 11.53 -3.16
CA VAL A 113 13.66 10.64 -2.26
C VAL A 113 15.15 10.66 -2.55
N LYS A 114 15.54 10.59 -3.83
CA LYS A 114 16.91 10.68 -4.35
C LYS A 114 17.89 9.64 -3.80
N LYS A 115 17.37 8.56 -3.25
CA LYS A 115 18.13 7.45 -2.68
C LYS A 115 17.40 6.14 -2.92
N PRO A 116 18.12 5.01 -3.04
CA PRO A 116 17.49 3.69 -3.03
C PRO A 116 16.71 3.47 -1.74
N ALA A 117 15.44 3.04 -1.88
CA ALA A 117 14.50 2.85 -0.77
C ALA A 117 14.05 1.40 -0.65
N ILE A 118 13.64 0.99 0.55
CA ILE A 118 12.83 -0.21 0.74
C ILE A 118 11.39 0.17 0.48
N VAL A 119 10.73 -0.53 -0.43
CA VAL A 119 9.35 -0.25 -0.84
C VAL A 119 8.40 -1.18 -0.10
N LEU A 120 7.52 -0.61 0.71
CA LEU A 120 6.46 -1.33 1.42
C LEU A 120 5.16 -1.21 0.64
N VAL A 121 4.56 -2.33 0.28
CA VAL A 121 3.35 -2.38 -0.55
C VAL A 121 2.24 -3.12 0.16
N GLN A 122 1.06 -2.51 0.21
CA GLN A 122 -0.12 -3.13 0.82
C GLN A 122 -1.01 -3.80 -0.22
N GLY A 123 -1.28 -5.08 -0.01
CA GLY A 123 -2.33 -5.83 -0.71
C GLY A 123 -2.12 -5.94 -2.22
N ALA A 124 -3.19 -5.73 -2.97
CA ALA A 124 -3.21 -5.91 -4.42
C ALA A 124 -2.38 -4.85 -5.18
N LEU A 125 -1.94 -3.77 -4.53
CA LEU A 125 -1.00 -2.81 -5.11
C LEU A 125 0.43 -3.34 -5.22
N LEU A 126 0.65 -4.63 -4.86
CA LEU A 126 1.80 -5.39 -5.32
C LEU A 126 2.06 -5.17 -6.83
N SER A 127 1.00 -5.10 -7.64
CA SER A 127 1.10 -4.81 -9.07
C SER A 127 1.83 -3.49 -9.38
N VAL A 128 1.62 -2.45 -8.56
CA VAL A 128 2.33 -1.17 -8.69
C VAL A 128 3.81 -1.31 -8.31
N GLY A 129 4.09 -2.02 -7.22
CA GLY A 129 5.47 -2.34 -6.83
C GLY A 129 6.22 -3.14 -7.90
N LEU A 130 5.54 -4.09 -8.56
CA LEU A 130 6.11 -4.89 -9.64
C LEU A 130 6.27 -4.09 -10.94
N ALA A 131 5.31 -3.21 -11.29
CA ALA A 131 5.45 -2.29 -12.41
C ALA A 131 6.63 -1.34 -12.21
N LEU A 132 6.83 -0.83 -10.99
CA LEU A 132 7.98 -0.02 -10.64
C LEU A 132 9.30 -0.80 -10.77
N ALA A 133 9.34 -2.04 -10.29
CA ALA A 133 10.49 -2.92 -10.44
C ALA A 133 10.80 -3.21 -11.92
N LYS A 134 9.78 -3.44 -12.74
CA LYS A 134 9.91 -3.60 -14.20
C LYS A 134 10.53 -2.37 -14.86
N MET A 135 10.03 -1.18 -14.56
CA MET A 135 10.57 0.09 -15.09
C MET A 135 12.06 0.25 -14.73
N GLN A 136 12.45 -0.10 -13.51
CA GLN A 136 13.85 -0.02 -13.09
C GLN A 136 14.73 -1.05 -13.78
N GLN A 137 14.25 -2.27 -14.00
CA GLN A 137 14.95 -3.30 -14.78
C GLN A 137 15.17 -2.85 -16.24
N GLU A 138 14.16 -2.21 -16.84
CA GLU A 138 14.22 -1.72 -18.23
C GLU A 138 15.10 -0.48 -18.38
N SER A 139 15.11 0.43 -17.43
CA SER A 139 15.91 1.65 -17.44
C SER A 139 17.34 1.47 -16.91
N GLY A 140 17.63 0.34 -16.25
CA GLY A 140 18.89 0.15 -15.53
C GLY A 140 19.00 0.98 -14.25
N SER A 141 17.90 1.56 -13.78
CA SER A 141 17.83 2.29 -12.50
C SER A 141 17.90 1.31 -11.31
N ASN A 142 18.35 1.77 -10.16
CA ASN A 142 18.53 0.94 -8.98
C ASN A 142 18.05 1.65 -7.70
N LEU A 143 16.80 2.10 -7.72
CA LEU A 143 16.22 2.85 -6.61
C LEU A 143 15.35 1.97 -5.67
N ILE A 144 15.21 0.66 -5.94
CA ILE A 144 14.58 -0.30 -5.03
C ILE A 144 15.68 -1.11 -4.35
N ARG A 145 15.82 -0.97 -3.02
CA ARG A 145 16.75 -1.73 -2.20
C ARG A 145 16.19 -3.08 -1.77
N GLY A 146 14.87 -3.19 -1.62
CA GLY A 146 14.12 -4.38 -1.24
C GLY A 146 12.63 -4.11 -1.27
N LEU A 147 11.82 -5.17 -1.21
CA LEU A 147 10.36 -5.10 -1.16
C LEU A 147 9.83 -5.69 0.15
N VAL A 148 8.80 -5.07 0.71
CA VAL A 148 7.97 -5.64 1.78
C VAL A 148 6.55 -5.75 1.26
N LEU A 149 6.03 -6.97 1.18
CA LEU A 149 4.69 -7.28 0.70
C LEU A 149 3.78 -7.55 1.90
N ALA A 150 2.92 -6.59 2.23
CA ALA A 150 1.98 -6.70 3.34
C ALA A 150 0.64 -7.24 2.83
N GLY A 151 0.30 -8.46 3.20
CA GLY A 151 -0.95 -9.13 2.82
C GLY A 151 -1.16 -9.19 1.30
N PRO A 152 -0.21 -9.67 0.49
CA PRO A 152 -0.38 -9.73 -0.95
C PRO A 152 -1.55 -10.64 -1.34
N PRO A 153 -2.19 -10.43 -2.50
CA PRO A 153 -3.38 -11.16 -2.92
C PRO A 153 -3.05 -12.62 -3.27
N ALA A 154 -4.08 -13.46 -3.37
CA ALA A 154 -3.95 -14.82 -3.85
C ALA A 154 -3.38 -14.87 -5.28
N SER A 155 -2.48 -15.82 -5.56
CA SER A 155 -1.86 -15.96 -6.88
C SER A 155 -2.88 -16.18 -7.99
N ALA A 156 -3.94 -16.95 -7.72
CA ALA A 156 -5.04 -17.17 -8.64
C ALA A 156 -5.74 -15.86 -9.04
N VAL A 157 -5.76 -14.86 -8.15
CA VAL A 157 -6.35 -13.54 -8.42
C VAL A 157 -5.43 -12.69 -9.31
N MET A 158 -4.11 -12.77 -9.09
CA MET A 158 -3.12 -12.07 -9.92
C MET A 158 -3.09 -12.61 -11.35
N ASN A 159 -3.19 -13.94 -11.50
CA ASN A 159 -3.08 -14.63 -12.78
C ASN A 159 -4.37 -14.61 -13.61
N LYS A 160 -5.49 -14.14 -13.04
CA LYS A 160 -6.74 -14.02 -13.78
C LYS A 160 -6.78 -12.74 -14.59
N HIS A 161 -6.38 -12.85 -15.84
CA HIS A 161 -6.46 -11.72 -16.78
C HIS A 161 -7.87 -11.61 -17.39
N SER A 162 -8.43 -10.42 -17.30
CA SER A 162 -9.57 -10.03 -18.12
C SER A 162 -9.03 -9.42 -19.40
N THR A 163 -9.73 -9.64 -20.53
CA THR A 163 -9.35 -8.96 -21.77
C THR A 163 -9.50 -7.45 -21.62
N GLU A 164 -8.69 -6.67 -22.33
CA GLU A 164 -8.79 -5.20 -22.32
C GLU A 164 -10.21 -4.72 -22.66
N ARG A 165 -10.89 -5.44 -23.55
CA ARG A 165 -12.29 -5.13 -23.89
C ARG A 165 -13.23 -5.31 -22.70
N GLN A 166 -13.07 -6.39 -21.93
CA GLN A 166 -13.87 -6.62 -20.72
C GLN A 166 -13.58 -5.56 -19.66
N GLN A 167 -12.31 -5.25 -19.42
CA GLN A 167 -11.91 -4.20 -18.47
C GLN A 167 -12.48 -2.84 -18.85
N ARG A 168 -12.45 -2.48 -20.15
CA ARG A 168 -13.02 -1.25 -20.67
C ARG A 168 -14.55 -1.19 -20.51
N ILE A 169 -15.25 -2.31 -20.73
CA ILE A 169 -16.70 -2.39 -20.50
C ILE A 169 -17.02 -2.15 -19.02
N VAL A 170 -16.30 -2.83 -18.10
CA VAL A 170 -16.50 -2.65 -16.67
C VAL A 170 -16.18 -1.21 -16.25
N TRP A 171 -15.07 -0.64 -16.73
CA TRP A 171 -14.71 0.75 -16.49
C TRP A 171 -15.82 1.72 -16.95
N ASN A 172 -16.32 1.57 -18.16
CA ASN A 172 -17.39 2.43 -18.69
C ASN A 172 -18.68 2.30 -17.87
N LEU A 173 -19.04 1.10 -17.43
CA LEU A 173 -20.19 0.87 -16.55
C LEU A 173 -20.00 1.55 -15.19
N LEU A 174 -18.83 1.41 -14.58
CA LEU A 174 -18.50 2.07 -13.31
C LEU A 174 -18.43 3.59 -13.46
N ASN A 175 -17.96 4.11 -14.58
CA ASN A 175 -17.89 5.54 -14.87
C ASN A 175 -19.21 6.12 -15.42
N SER A 176 -20.33 5.47 -15.13
CA SER A 176 -21.69 5.87 -15.49
C SER A 176 -22.46 6.41 -14.27
N PRO A 177 -23.68 6.93 -14.44
CA PRO A 177 -24.57 7.30 -13.33
C PRO A 177 -24.81 6.15 -12.32
N LEU A 178 -24.82 4.89 -12.79
CA LEU A 178 -24.96 3.71 -11.92
C LEU A 178 -23.74 3.54 -11.02
N GLY A 179 -22.54 3.66 -11.55
CA GLY A 179 -21.30 3.61 -10.76
C GLY A 179 -21.20 4.78 -9.78
N ASN A 180 -21.66 5.98 -10.16
CA ASN A 180 -21.73 7.11 -9.25
C ASN A 180 -22.70 6.84 -8.08
N ALA A 181 -23.84 6.19 -8.35
CA ALA A 181 -24.78 5.78 -7.30
C ALA A 181 -24.17 4.71 -6.39
N PHE A 182 -23.48 3.72 -6.98
CA PHE A 182 -22.71 2.71 -6.24
C PHE A 182 -21.66 3.36 -5.34
N TYR A 183 -20.85 4.27 -5.85
CA TYR A 183 -19.80 4.93 -5.05
C TYR A 183 -20.39 5.75 -3.91
N ARG A 184 -21.49 6.49 -4.14
CA ARG A 184 -22.22 7.20 -3.09
C ARG A 184 -22.74 6.28 -1.98
N TYR A 185 -23.14 5.05 -2.33
CA TYR A 185 -23.50 4.03 -1.35
C TYR A 185 -22.28 3.49 -0.61
N ALA A 186 -21.23 3.13 -1.35
CA ALA A 186 -20.02 2.50 -0.80
C ALA A 186 -19.22 3.39 0.16
N ARG A 187 -19.35 4.73 0.08
CA ARG A 187 -18.70 5.69 0.99
C ARG A 187 -19.51 5.98 2.26
N ARG A 188 -20.66 5.35 2.48
CA ARG A 188 -21.42 5.50 3.74
C ARG A 188 -20.72 4.79 4.88
N ALA A 189 -20.80 5.38 6.09
CA ALA A 189 -20.15 4.84 7.29
C ALA A 189 -20.51 3.37 7.56
N GLU A 190 -21.78 3.02 7.39
CA GLU A 190 -22.28 1.66 7.62
C GLU A 190 -21.67 0.67 6.63
N PHE A 191 -21.54 1.05 5.35
CA PHE A 191 -20.92 0.20 4.35
C PHE A 191 -19.43 0.03 4.64
N LEU A 192 -18.70 1.13 4.88
CA LEU A 192 -17.27 1.12 5.21
C LEU A 192 -16.99 0.24 6.43
N ARG A 193 -17.77 0.38 7.50
CA ARG A 193 -17.66 -0.45 8.69
C ARG A 193 -17.93 -1.92 8.37
N SER A 194 -19.06 -2.22 7.71
CA SER A 194 -19.44 -3.59 7.36
C SER A 194 -18.40 -4.28 6.47
N PHE A 195 -17.88 -3.56 5.48
CA PHE A 195 -16.84 -4.06 4.58
C PHE A 195 -15.52 -4.31 5.34
N SER A 196 -15.10 -3.38 6.19
CA SER A 196 -13.89 -3.52 7.01
C SER A 196 -13.95 -4.74 7.90
N VAL A 197 -15.05 -4.93 8.65
CA VAL A 197 -15.25 -6.08 9.51
C VAL A 197 -15.26 -7.40 8.74
N LYS A 198 -15.95 -7.44 7.59
CA LYS A 198 -16.14 -8.69 6.84
C LYS A 198 -14.95 -9.08 5.97
N GLN A 199 -14.20 -8.09 5.45
CA GLN A 199 -13.22 -8.34 4.38
C GLN A 199 -11.78 -7.97 4.77
N LEU A 200 -11.58 -6.99 5.65
CA LEU A 200 -10.26 -6.44 5.88
C LEU A 200 -9.63 -6.89 7.20
N PHE A 201 -10.38 -6.91 8.28
CA PHE A 201 -9.89 -7.23 9.63
C PHE A 201 -10.22 -8.66 10.04
N GLY A 202 -9.31 -9.30 10.74
CA GLY A 202 -9.50 -10.61 11.37
C GLY A 202 -10.19 -10.51 12.73
N ASP A 203 -10.12 -9.33 13.35
CA ASP A 203 -10.81 -8.98 14.59
C ASP A 203 -11.66 -7.72 14.39
N ALA A 204 -12.98 -7.88 14.50
CA ALA A 204 -13.93 -6.78 14.34
C ALA A 204 -13.75 -5.65 15.38
N ALA A 205 -13.18 -5.95 16.56
CA ALA A 205 -12.92 -4.96 17.60
C ALA A 205 -11.81 -3.97 17.21
N LYS A 206 -10.96 -4.34 16.25
CA LYS A 206 -9.89 -3.49 15.72
C LYS A 206 -10.35 -2.51 14.62
N VAL A 207 -11.61 -2.60 14.19
CA VAL A 207 -12.25 -1.59 13.31
C VAL A 207 -12.70 -0.42 14.18
N ASP A 208 -11.74 0.44 14.52
CA ASP A 208 -11.92 1.57 15.43
C ASP A 208 -12.42 2.86 14.72
N SER A 209 -12.62 3.92 15.49
CA SER A 209 -13.06 5.22 14.96
C SER A 209 -12.01 5.86 14.07
N GLU A 210 -10.73 5.78 14.44
CA GLU A 210 -9.61 6.33 13.65
C GLU A 210 -9.61 5.75 12.21
N TRP A 211 -9.79 4.42 12.08
CA TRP A 211 -9.92 3.75 10.80
C TRP A 211 -11.11 4.29 9.98
N LEU A 212 -12.29 4.34 10.61
CA LEU A 212 -13.51 4.75 9.91
C LEU A 212 -13.50 6.23 9.53
N ASP A 213 -12.97 7.09 10.41
CA ASP A 213 -12.84 8.53 10.17
C ASP A 213 -11.86 8.80 9.02
N ALA A 214 -10.74 8.06 8.98
CA ALA A 214 -9.78 8.13 7.87
C ALA A 214 -10.41 7.73 6.53
N LEU A 215 -11.19 6.64 6.49
CA LEU A 215 -11.91 6.23 5.28
C LEU A 215 -12.96 7.25 4.84
N GLN A 216 -13.71 7.81 5.77
CA GLN A 216 -14.72 8.84 5.47
C GLN A 216 -14.08 10.11 4.93
N ALA A 217 -12.98 10.57 5.55
CA ALA A 217 -12.23 11.73 5.10
C ALA A 217 -11.67 11.53 3.68
N GLY A 218 -11.03 10.38 3.41
CA GLY A 218 -10.48 10.04 2.10
C GLY A 218 -11.55 9.85 1.01
N ALA A 219 -12.78 9.47 1.40
CA ALA A 219 -13.93 9.35 0.49
C ALA A 219 -14.76 10.64 0.37
N ALA A 220 -14.37 11.73 1.04
CA ALA A 220 -15.13 13.00 1.02
C ALA A 220 -15.21 13.59 -0.38
N ASN A 221 -14.10 13.57 -1.12
CA ASN A 221 -14.10 13.95 -2.54
C ASN A 221 -14.65 12.79 -3.41
N PRO A 222 -15.80 12.98 -4.11
CA PRO A 222 -16.38 11.93 -4.93
C PRO A 222 -15.51 11.53 -6.13
N ASP A 223 -14.55 12.34 -6.53
CA ASP A 223 -13.68 12.06 -7.69
C ASP A 223 -12.61 11.01 -7.39
N SER A 224 -12.37 10.70 -6.09
CA SER A 224 -11.57 9.53 -5.69
C SER A 224 -12.13 8.19 -6.20
N ARG A 225 -13.40 8.18 -6.69
CA ARG A 225 -13.99 7.00 -7.33
C ARG A 225 -13.21 6.50 -8.54
N HIS A 226 -12.53 7.36 -9.28
CA HIS A 226 -11.85 6.96 -10.52
C HIS A 226 -10.70 5.99 -10.26
N ALA A 227 -9.88 6.22 -9.22
CA ALA A 227 -8.86 5.27 -8.79
C ALA A 227 -9.49 3.95 -8.30
N VAL A 228 -10.58 4.02 -7.51
CA VAL A 228 -11.31 2.83 -7.04
C VAL A 228 -11.92 2.06 -8.21
N PHE A 229 -12.50 2.74 -9.20
CA PHE A 229 -13.09 2.11 -10.38
C PHE A 229 -12.03 1.47 -11.28
N SER A 230 -10.84 2.07 -11.40
CA SER A 230 -9.70 1.47 -12.08
C SER A 230 -9.32 0.13 -11.45
N PHE A 231 -9.29 0.09 -10.13
CA PHE A 231 -9.03 -1.14 -9.38
C PHE A 231 -10.16 -2.18 -9.59
N LEU A 232 -11.43 -1.79 -9.47
CA LEU A 232 -12.58 -2.68 -9.67
C LEU A 232 -12.69 -3.18 -11.10
N ALA A 233 -12.27 -2.40 -12.10
CA ALA A 233 -12.21 -2.83 -13.50
C ALA A 233 -11.13 -3.89 -13.76
N GLY A 234 -10.25 -4.13 -12.77
CA GLY A 234 -9.24 -5.18 -12.82
C GLY A 234 -7.98 -4.80 -13.59
N PHE A 235 -7.72 -3.50 -13.84
CA PHE A 235 -6.50 -3.03 -14.53
C PHE A 235 -5.21 -3.42 -13.82
N TRP A 236 -5.25 -3.65 -12.51
CA TRP A 236 -4.11 -4.08 -11.70
C TRP A 236 -3.70 -5.55 -11.93
N ARG A 237 -4.56 -6.36 -12.57
CA ARG A 237 -4.30 -7.77 -12.86
C ARG A 237 -3.49 -7.88 -14.15
N GLN A 238 -2.19 -7.93 -14.01
CA GLN A 238 -1.23 -8.06 -15.10
C GLN A 238 -0.24 -9.17 -14.80
N ASP A 239 0.37 -9.73 -15.84
CA ASP A 239 1.42 -10.74 -15.69
C ASP A 239 2.78 -10.09 -15.44
N TYR A 240 3.29 -10.31 -14.25
CA TYR A 240 4.62 -9.88 -13.81
C TYR A 240 5.61 -11.03 -13.62
N SER A 241 5.31 -12.23 -14.13
CA SER A 241 6.14 -13.43 -13.92
C SER A 241 7.60 -13.20 -14.33
N SER A 242 7.82 -12.57 -15.49
CA SER A 242 9.17 -12.24 -15.97
C SER A 242 9.88 -11.21 -15.06
N THR A 243 9.17 -10.22 -14.56
CA THR A 243 9.71 -9.21 -13.65
C THR A 243 10.11 -9.84 -12.33
N ILE A 244 9.27 -10.70 -11.76
CA ILE A 244 9.52 -11.39 -10.50
C ILE A 244 10.74 -12.31 -10.61
N GLN A 245 10.85 -13.09 -11.69
CA GLN A 245 11.98 -13.99 -11.92
C GLN A 245 13.33 -13.25 -12.02
N LYS A 246 13.32 -12.01 -12.50
CA LYS A 246 14.51 -11.14 -12.62
C LYS A 246 14.74 -10.26 -11.40
N PHE A 247 13.83 -10.26 -10.44
CA PHE A 247 13.94 -9.42 -9.25
C PHE A 247 14.91 -10.05 -8.26
N ASP A 248 16.13 -9.55 -8.23
CA ASP A 248 17.25 -10.06 -7.42
C ASP A 248 17.38 -9.43 -6.03
N ARG A 249 16.52 -8.43 -5.70
CA ARG A 249 16.54 -7.76 -4.42
C ARG A 249 15.80 -8.59 -3.35
N PRO A 250 16.17 -8.44 -2.07
CA PRO A 250 15.46 -9.10 -0.98
C PRO A 250 13.99 -8.74 -0.91
N VAL A 251 13.14 -9.73 -0.62
CA VAL A 251 11.69 -9.57 -0.48
C VAL A 251 11.25 -10.15 0.85
N LEU A 252 10.52 -9.38 1.63
CA LEU A 252 9.82 -9.83 2.81
C LEU A 252 8.32 -9.97 2.50
N VAL A 253 7.76 -11.15 2.75
CA VAL A 253 6.32 -11.41 2.58
C VAL A 253 5.69 -11.59 3.96
N VAL A 254 4.76 -10.70 4.32
CA VAL A 254 4.01 -10.78 5.59
C VAL A 254 2.56 -11.09 5.26
N MET A 255 2.07 -12.26 5.71
CA MET A 255 0.72 -12.73 5.45
C MET A 255 -0.07 -12.85 6.75
N GLY A 256 -1.35 -12.46 6.74
CA GLY A 256 -2.22 -12.65 7.88
C GLY A 256 -2.63 -14.11 8.05
N GLU A 257 -2.66 -14.62 9.28
CA GLU A 257 -3.14 -15.98 9.60
C GLU A 257 -4.59 -16.20 9.17
N LYS A 258 -5.38 -15.12 9.08
CA LYS A 258 -6.76 -15.11 8.62
C LYS A 258 -6.90 -14.46 7.22
N ALA A 259 -5.79 -14.32 6.48
CA ALA A 259 -5.82 -13.73 5.15
C ALA A 259 -6.83 -14.45 4.25
N SER A 260 -7.64 -13.69 3.56
CA SER A 260 -8.66 -14.22 2.67
C SER A 260 -8.79 -13.37 1.42
N SER A 261 -9.17 -13.99 0.32
CA SER A 261 -9.46 -13.27 -0.90
C SER A 261 -10.83 -12.59 -0.84
N ILE A 262 -10.90 -11.33 -1.28
CA ILE A 262 -12.17 -10.62 -1.49
C ILE A 262 -12.84 -11.14 -2.76
N SER A 263 -12.05 -11.57 -3.74
CA SER A 263 -12.57 -12.17 -4.98
C SER A 263 -12.81 -13.66 -4.84
N GLN A 264 -13.71 -14.21 -5.67
CA GLN A 264 -14.08 -15.63 -5.61
C GLN A 264 -12.91 -16.54 -5.95
N GLU A 265 -12.02 -16.11 -6.83
CA GLU A 265 -10.92 -16.91 -7.38
C GLU A 265 -9.89 -17.35 -6.35
N GLY A 266 -9.68 -16.59 -5.31
CA GLY A 266 -8.68 -16.91 -4.27
C GLY A 266 -9.29 -17.34 -2.94
N LYS A 267 -10.59 -17.65 -2.87
CA LYS A 267 -11.26 -17.98 -1.59
C LYS A 267 -10.80 -19.28 -0.96
N GLU A 268 -10.47 -20.27 -1.79
CA GLU A 268 -10.07 -21.61 -1.34
C GLU A 268 -8.58 -21.66 -0.93
N GLU A 269 -7.79 -20.66 -1.34
CA GLU A 269 -6.35 -20.61 -1.06
C GLU A 269 -6.10 -20.20 0.40
N LYS A 270 -5.47 -21.10 1.16
CA LYS A 270 -5.13 -20.86 2.56
C LYS A 270 -3.95 -19.88 2.71
N PRO A 271 -3.86 -19.17 3.85
CA PRO A 271 -2.77 -18.21 4.08
C PRO A 271 -1.36 -18.81 3.98
N ASP A 272 -1.15 -20.01 4.51
CA ASP A 272 0.12 -20.74 4.47
C ASP A 272 0.49 -21.19 3.05
N GLU A 273 -0.47 -21.69 2.29
CA GLU A 273 -0.30 -22.06 0.88
C GLU A 273 0.07 -20.81 0.04
N ARG A 274 -0.63 -19.69 0.28
CA ARG A 274 -0.35 -18.41 -0.38
C ARG A 274 1.04 -17.90 -0.05
N LEU A 275 1.44 -17.92 1.22
CA LEU A 275 2.78 -17.54 1.64
C LEU A 275 3.83 -18.41 0.92
N ALA A 276 3.66 -19.75 0.93
CA ALA A 276 4.57 -20.67 0.29
C ALA A 276 4.73 -20.40 -1.23
N GLN A 277 3.64 -20.02 -1.90
CA GLN A 277 3.69 -19.64 -3.32
C GLN A 277 4.55 -18.40 -3.55
N TYR A 278 4.40 -17.35 -2.72
CA TYR A 278 5.23 -16.15 -2.83
C TYR A 278 6.71 -16.45 -2.57
N LEU A 279 7.02 -17.28 -1.56
CA LEU A 279 8.39 -17.68 -1.24
C LEU A 279 9.06 -18.50 -2.34
N THR A 280 8.29 -19.27 -3.10
CA THR A 280 8.82 -20.03 -4.24
C THR A 280 8.91 -19.20 -5.52
N THR A 281 8.10 -18.16 -5.65
CA THR A 281 8.02 -17.35 -6.87
C THR A 281 9.10 -16.26 -6.92
N PHE A 282 9.43 -15.64 -5.77
CA PHE A 282 10.50 -14.64 -5.70
C PHE A 282 11.85 -15.31 -5.36
N PRO A 283 12.93 -15.02 -6.10
CA PRO A 283 14.23 -15.67 -5.90
C PRO A 283 14.84 -15.47 -4.50
N ASN A 284 14.66 -14.29 -3.91
CA ASN A 284 15.25 -13.88 -2.64
C ASN A 284 14.17 -13.49 -1.62
N ALA A 285 13.15 -14.34 -1.45
CA ALA A 285 12.06 -14.07 -0.53
C ALA A 285 12.24 -14.78 0.81
N GLU A 286 11.93 -14.04 1.89
CA GLU A 286 11.62 -14.59 3.21
C GLU A 286 10.22 -14.14 3.61
N GLY A 287 9.59 -14.83 4.54
CA GLY A 287 8.25 -14.41 4.99
C GLY A 287 7.71 -15.20 6.15
N LEU A 288 6.60 -14.72 6.70
CA LEU A 288 5.94 -15.30 7.86
C LEU A 288 4.43 -15.05 7.87
N LEU A 289 3.73 -15.86 8.64
CA LEU A 289 2.36 -15.61 9.05
C LEU A 289 2.35 -14.73 10.30
N MET A 290 1.35 -13.86 10.41
CA MET A 290 1.17 -12.93 11.52
C MET A 290 -0.31 -12.86 11.91
N PRO A 291 -0.65 -12.68 13.21
CA PRO A 291 -2.03 -12.45 13.61
C PRO A 291 -2.68 -11.31 12.84
N GLY A 292 -3.90 -11.52 12.34
CA GLY A 292 -4.64 -10.54 11.54
C GLY A 292 -5.10 -11.09 10.20
N ARG A 293 -5.66 -10.22 9.36
CA ARG A 293 -6.25 -10.64 8.09
C ARG A 293 -5.59 -9.99 6.87
N ASN A 294 -6.12 -8.89 6.38
CA ASN A 294 -5.69 -8.30 5.10
C ASN A 294 -5.01 -6.92 5.24
N VAL A 295 -5.07 -6.27 6.41
CA VAL A 295 -4.54 -4.92 6.66
C VAL A 295 -3.57 -4.91 7.84
N LEU A 296 -2.57 -5.80 7.79
CA LEU A 296 -1.62 -6.07 8.88
C LEU A 296 -0.89 -4.83 9.40
N PRO A 297 -0.44 -3.88 8.56
CA PRO A 297 0.20 -2.65 9.05
C PRO A 297 -0.68 -1.83 9.98
N TYR A 298 -2.00 -1.99 9.89
CA TYR A 298 -2.98 -1.34 10.75
C TYR A 298 -3.48 -2.26 11.87
N GLU A 299 -3.83 -3.51 11.55
CA GLU A 299 -4.45 -4.46 12.48
C GLU A 299 -3.46 -5.03 13.49
N SER A 300 -2.20 -5.27 13.08
CA SER A 300 -1.12 -5.87 13.89
C SER A 300 0.14 -5.02 13.81
N THR A 301 -0.03 -3.72 14.05
CA THR A 301 0.98 -2.69 13.78
C THR A 301 2.30 -2.96 14.50
N ALA A 302 2.27 -3.32 15.78
CA ALA A 302 3.49 -3.52 16.57
C ALA A 302 4.33 -4.69 16.06
N GLU A 303 3.68 -5.82 15.79
CA GLU A 303 4.30 -7.02 15.24
C GLU A 303 4.82 -6.78 13.82
N PHE A 304 4.03 -6.05 13.01
CA PHE A 304 4.43 -5.70 11.66
C PHE A 304 5.66 -4.78 11.66
N VAL A 305 5.70 -3.78 12.54
CA VAL A 305 6.86 -2.89 12.71
C VAL A 305 8.10 -3.68 13.12
N ALA A 306 8.01 -4.56 14.11
CA ALA A 306 9.14 -5.38 14.57
C ALA A 306 9.70 -6.24 13.43
N THR A 307 8.82 -6.90 12.67
CA THR A 307 9.20 -7.74 11.53
C THR A 307 9.89 -6.94 10.42
N VAL A 308 9.34 -5.77 10.07
CA VAL A 308 9.95 -4.90 9.05
C VAL A 308 11.29 -4.35 9.54
N ALA A 309 11.42 -4.00 10.81
CA ALA A 309 12.67 -3.49 11.38
C ALA A 309 13.80 -4.53 11.29
N GLU A 310 13.52 -5.80 11.62
CA GLU A 310 14.48 -6.90 11.46
C GLU A 310 14.94 -7.06 10.00
N PHE A 311 14.00 -6.95 9.05
CA PHE A 311 14.32 -7.02 7.62
C PHE A 311 15.20 -5.84 7.19
N VAL A 312 14.87 -4.62 7.60
CA VAL A 312 15.65 -3.41 7.32
C VAL A 312 17.07 -3.53 7.87
N ASP A 313 17.24 -4.06 9.09
CA ASP A 313 18.54 -4.21 9.74
C ASP A 313 19.41 -5.29 9.05
N LYS A 314 18.83 -6.35 8.49
CA LYS A 314 19.54 -7.30 7.63
C LYS A 314 20.11 -6.61 6.39
N LEU A 315 19.33 -5.70 5.77
CA LEU A 315 19.75 -4.99 4.56
C LEU A 315 20.81 -3.92 4.78
N LYS A 316 20.98 -3.42 6.01
CA LYS A 316 22.08 -2.50 6.36
C LYS A 316 23.43 -3.21 6.47
N LYS A 317 23.43 -4.52 6.76
CA LYS A 317 24.65 -5.32 6.99
C LYS A 317 25.24 -5.91 5.70
N ASN A 318 24.46 -5.89 4.61
CA ASN A 318 24.83 -6.37 3.29
C ASN A 318 25.08 -5.18 2.33
#